data_f55ae7e47f749126600bf137eedbc228
#
_entry.id   f55ae7e47f749126600bf137eedbc228
#
_cell.length_a   1.000
_cell.length_b   1.000
_cell.length_c   1.000
_cell.angle_alpha   90.00
_cell.angle_beta   90.00
_cell.angle_gamma   90.00
#
_symmetry.space_group_name_H-M   'P 1'
#
loop_
_entity.id
_entity.type
_entity.pdbx_description
1 polymer ?
#
loop_
_entity_poly.entity_id
_entity_poly.type
_entity_poly.pdbx_seq_one_letter_code
_entity_poly.pdbx_strand_id
1 'polypeptide(L)'
;MAKRILVVEDEAPIREMLCFVLEQNDYQPIEAEDYDSAINLLIEPWPDLILLDWMLPGGSGIQFIKYLKREAMTRDIPVMMLTARGEEEDRVRGLEVGADDYI
;
A
#
# COMPACT_ATOMS: atom_id res chain seq x y z
N MET A 1 2.42 10.95 -18.46
CA MET A 1 3.32 10.06 -17.71
C MET A 1 2.49 9.09 -16.85
N ALA A 2 2.99 7.87 -16.74
CA ALA A 2 2.28 6.86 -15.96
C ALA A 2 2.28 7.21 -14.46
N LYS A 3 1.16 6.97 -13.80
CA LYS A 3 1.06 7.09 -12.35
C LYS A 3 1.84 5.95 -11.69
N ARG A 4 2.53 6.26 -10.63
CA ARG A 4 3.34 5.30 -9.88
C ARG A 4 2.53 4.75 -8.72
N ILE A 5 2.44 3.43 -8.64
CA ILE A 5 1.65 2.76 -7.61
C ILE A 5 2.56 1.81 -6.83
N LEU A 6 2.72 2.07 -5.55
CA LEU A 6 3.49 1.19 -4.67
C LEU A 6 2.58 0.05 -4.24
N VAL A 7 2.99 -1.18 -4.56
CA VAL A 7 2.24 -2.39 -4.22
C VAL A 7 2.98 -3.10 -3.10
N VAL A 8 2.40 -3.12 -1.90
CA VAL A 8 3.02 -3.72 -0.72
C VAL A 8 2.27 -5.00 -0.39
N GLU A 9 2.83 -6.13 -0.79
CA GLU A 9 2.23 -7.45 -0.67
C GLU A 9 3.33 -8.50 -0.55
N ASP A 10 3.26 -9.35 0.49
CA ASP A 10 4.30 -10.36 0.73
C ASP A 10 4.16 -11.61 -0.13
N GLU A 11 2.95 -11.93 -0.60
CA GLU A 11 2.75 -13.10 -1.44
C GLU A 11 3.08 -12.79 -2.90
N ALA A 12 4.15 -13.37 -3.40
CA ALA A 12 4.64 -13.10 -4.75
C ALA A 12 3.59 -13.32 -5.85
N PRO A 13 2.82 -14.41 -5.85
CA PRO A 13 1.80 -14.60 -6.90
C PRO A 13 0.76 -13.49 -6.93
N ILE A 14 0.34 -13.02 -5.77
CA ILE A 14 -0.66 -11.94 -5.68
C ILE A 14 -0.02 -10.62 -6.13
N ARG A 15 1.18 -10.34 -5.66
CA ARG A 15 1.91 -9.13 -6.03
C ARG A 15 2.13 -9.06 -7.53
N GLU A 16 2.56 -10.17 -8.13
CA GLU A 16 2.79 -10.25 -9.57
C GLU A 16 1.51 -10.04 -10.37
N MET A 17 0.40 -10.61 -9.91
CA MET A 17 -0.90 -10.45 -10.56
C MET A 17 -1.33 -8.98 -10.52
N LEU A 18 -1.19 -8.34 -9.37
CA LEU A 18 -1.54 -6.92 -9.22
C LEU A 18 -0.70 -6.05 -10.13
N CYS A 19 0.60 -6.30 -10.17
CA CYS A 19 1.49 -5.53 -11.03
C CYS A 19 1.15 -5.72 -12.51
N PHE A 20 0.81 -6.93 -12.90
CA PHE A 20 0.40 -7.21 -14.28
C PHE A 20 -0.85 -6.41 -14.65
N VAL A 21 -1.87 -6.42 -13.79
CA VAL A 21 -3.11 -5.68 -14.04
C VAL A 21 -2.83 -4.18 -14.12
N LEU A 22 -1.99 -3.67 -13.24
CA LEU A 22 -1.65 -2.24 -13.25
C LEU A 22 -0.93 -1.85 -14.53
N GLU A 23 0.02 -2.66 -14.99
CA GLU A 23 0.73 -2.40 -16.23
C GLU A 23 -0.21 -2.45 -17.44
N GLN A 24 -1.21 -3.33 -17.43
CA GLN A 24 -2.21 -3.41 -18.49
C GLN A 24 -3.06 -2.14 -18.56
N ASN A 25 -3.13 -1.39 -17.49
CA ASN A 25 -3.91 -0.15 -17.41
C ASN A 25 -3.03 1.10 -17.40
N ASP A 26 -1.81 0.96 -17.89
CA ASP A 26 -0.86 2.07 -18.07
C ASP A 26 -0.37 2.71 -16.77
N TYR A 27 -0.40 1.96 -15.67
CA TYR A 27 0.21 2.38 -14.42
C TYR A 27 1.61 1.79 -14.31
N GLN A 28 2.45 2.42 -13.49
CA GLN A 28 3.79 1.92 -13.22
C GLN A 28 3.83 1.34 -11.80
N PRO A 29 3.81 0.01 -11.64
CA PRO A 29 3.89 -0.59 -10.31
C PRO A 29 5.31 -0.55 -9.76
N ILE A 30 5.40 -0.37 -8.45
CA ILE A 30 6.64 -0.46 -7.69
C ILE A 30 6.39 -1.51 -6.63
N GLU A 31 7.20 -2.55 -6.57
CA GLU A 31 6.93 -3.70 -5.71
C GLU A 31 7.68 -3.62 -4.39
N ALA A 32 6.98 -3.93 -3.31
CA ALA A 32 7.58 -4.13 -2.00
C ALA A 32 6.99 -5.40 -1.39
N GLU A 33 7.84 -6.26 -0.86
CA GLU A 33 7.41 -7.54 -0.31
C GLU A 33 7.25 -7.50 1.21
N ASP A 34 7.72 -6.44 1.86
CA ASP A 34 7.62 -6.30 3.30
C ASP A 34 7.60 -4.82 3.71
N TYR A 35 7.46 -4.62 5.01
CA TYR A 35 7.37 -3.30 5.60
C TYR A 35 8.64 -2.47 5.33
N ASP A 36 9.80 -3.08 5.58
CA ASP A 36 11.07 -2.36 5.42
C ASP A 36 11.35 -1.98 3.98
N SER A 37 11.07 -2.88 3.04
CA SER A 37 11.21 -2.59 1.61
C SER A 37 10.30 -1.43 1.21
N ALA A 38 9.07 -1.43 1.72
CA ALA A 38 8.13 -0.36 1.41
C ALA A 38 8.62 0.98 1.93
N ILE A 39 9.14 1.02 3.15
CA ILE A 39 9.69 2.25 3.73
C ILE A 39 10.85 2.77 2.88
N ASN A 40 11.74 1.88 2.44
CA ASN A 40 12.88 2.26 1.62
C ASN A 40 12.48 2.81 0.24
N LEU A 41 11.28 2.48 -0.22
CA LEU A 41 10.78 2.97 -1.50
C LEU A 41 9.98 4.27 -1.39
N LEU A 42 9.84 4.80 -0.18
CA LEU A 42 9.19 6.10 0.04
C LEU A 42 10.21 7.22 -0.16
N ILE A 43 10.64 7.36 -1.40
CA ILE A 43 11.60 8.37 -1.84
C ILE A 43 11.13 8.96 -3.16
N GLU A 44 11.75 10.04 -3.56
CA GLU A 44 11.45 10.68 -4.83
C GLU A 44 11.95 9.83 -6.02
N PRO A 45 11.17 9.62 -7.09
CA PRO A 45 9.80 10.14 -7.25
C PRO A 45 8.80 9.39 -6.38
N TRP A 46 7.96 10.16 -5.68
CA TRP A 46 6.99 9.60 -4.72
C TRP A 46 5.90 8.82 -5.44
N PRO A 47 5.38 7.73 -4.82
CA PRO A 47 4.23 7.06 -5.40
C PRO A 47 2.99 7.95 -5.37
N ASP A 48 2.13 7.77 -6.36
CA ASP A 48 0.87 8.50 -6.45
C ASP A 48 -0.24 7.80 -5.67
N LEU A 49 -0.07 6.50 -5.40
CA LEU A 49 -1.02 5.67 -4.67
C LEU A 49 -0.28 4.51 -4.05
N ILE A 50 -0.74 4.05 -2.90
CA ILE A 50 -0.20 2.87 -2.24
C ILE A 50 -1.29 1.83 -2.10
N LEU A 51 -1.05 0.62 -2.61
CA LEU A 51 -1.88 -0.55 -2.38
C LEU A 51 -1.20 -1.37 -1.29
N LEU A 52 -1.88 -1.57 -0.18
CA LEU A 52 -1.27 -2.08 1.04
C LEU A 52 -2.02 -3.30 1.57
N ASP A 53 -1.31 -4.40 1.77
CA ASP A 53 -1.87 -5.57 2.41
C ASP A 53 -1.99 -5.32 3.92
N TRP A 54 -2.98 -5.96 4.55
CA TRP A 54 -3.26 -5.81 5.98
C TRP A 54 -2.10 -6.24 6.86
N MET A 55 -1.53 -7.41 6.57
CA MET A 55 -0.42 -7.97 7.35
C MET A 55 0.83 -8.06 6.51
N LEU A 56 1.91 -7.52 7.01
CA LEU A 56 3.22 -7.52 6.35
C LEU A 56 4.26 -8.11 7.28
N PRO A 57 5.26 -8.83 6.74
CA PRO A 57 6.43 -9.21 7.54
C PRO A 57 7.07 -7.97 8.16
N GLY A 58 7.38 -8.03 9.44
CA GLY A 58 8.00 -6.92 10.15
C GLY A 58 7.04 -5.89 10.71
N GLY A 59 5.73 -6.05 10.48
CA GLY A 59 4.75 -5.12 10.99
C GLY A 59 3.37 -5.33 10.38
N SER A 60 2.43 -4.46 10.71
CA SER A 60 1.09 -4.52 10.15
C SER A 60 0.83 -3.36 9.20
N GLY A 61 -0.18 -3.52 8.35
CA GLY A 61 -0.62 -2.43 7.48
C GLY A 61 -1.02 -1.20 8.27
N ILE A 62 -1.63 -1.40 9.43
CA ILE A 62 -2.03 -0.30 10.31
C ILE A 62 -0.81 0.53 10.76
N GLN A 63 0.26 -0.15 11.16
CA GLN A 63 1.49 0.53 11.58
C GLN A 63 2.10 1.32 10.43
N PHE A 64 2.07 0.76 9.22
CA PHE A 64 2.59 1.41 8.03
C PHE A 64 1.79 2.69 7.72
N ILE A 65 0.45 2.61 7.82
CA ILE A 65 -0.40 3.79 7.59
C ILE A 65 -0.09 4.87 8.61
N LYS A 66 0.08 4.50 9.87
CA LYS A 66 0.43 5.47 10.91
C LYS A 66 1.76 6.16 10.61
N TYR A 67 2.73 5.40 10.12
CA TYR A 67 4.01 5.96 9.70
C TYR A 67 3.83 6.99 8.59
N LEU A 68 3.06 6.63 7.55
CA LEU A 68 2.80 7.53 6.43
C LEU A 68 2.16 8.83 6.88
N LYS A 69 1.19 8.74 7.79
CA LYS A 69 0.42 9.92 8.21
C LYS A 69 1.20 10.86 9.13
N ARG A 70 2.29 10.37 9.73
CA ARG A 70 3.15 11.23 10.58
C ARG A 70 4.12 12.05 9.77
N GLU A 71 4.48 11.59 8.57
CA GLU A 71 5.50 12.24 7.75
C GLU A 71 4.85 13.23 6.78
N ALA A 72 5.35 14.46 6.77
CA ALA A 72 4.80 15.51 5.92
C ALA A 72 4.82 15.14 4.43
N MET A 73 5.87 14.41 4.00
CA MET A 73 6.05 14.07 2.59
C MET A 73 5.15 12.94 2.12
N THR A 74 4.59 12.15 3.03
CA THR A 74 3.81 10.95 2.66
C THR A 74 2.37 11.00 3.11
N ARG A 75 2.00 11.88 4.03
CA ARG A 75 0.67 11.86 4.63
C ARG A 75 -0.48 12.09 3.64
N ASP A 76 -0.21 12.73 2.52
CA ASP A 76 -1.24 13.01 1.52
C ASP A 76 -1.30 11.97 0.41
N ILE A 77 -0.43 10.96 0.43
CA ILE A 77 -0.48 9.89 -0.54
C ILE A 77 -1.67 8.98 -0.22
N PRO A 78 -2.61 8.77 -1.16
CA PRO A 78 -3.76 7.89 -0.92
C PRO A 78 -3.33 6.45 -0.68
N VAL A 79 -4.00 5.79 0.25
CA VAL A 79 -3.73 4.39 0.60
C VAL A 79 -4.99 3.57 0.45
N MET A 80 -4.93 2.51 -0.35
CA MET A 80 -6.01 1.53 -0.47
C MET A 80 -5.56 0.22 0.17
N MET A 81 -6.37 -0.30 1.10
CA MET A 81 -6.10 -1.60 1.69
C MET A 81 -6.54 -2.70 0.74
N LEU A 82 -5.66 -3.66 0.48
CA LEU A 82 -5.97 -4.76 -0.44
C LEU A 82 -6.96 -5.75 0.17
N THR A 83 -6.81 -6.02 1.46
CA THR A 83 -7.73 -6.91 2.17
C THR A 83 -7.97 -6.36 3.57
N ALA A 84 -9.16 -6.64 4.10
CA ALA A 84 -9.52 -6.30 5.47
C ALA A 84 -9.75 -7.58 6.27
N ARG A 85 -9.15 -8.69 5.86
CA ARG A 85 -9.28 -10.00 6.49
C ARG A 85 -10.74 -10.46 6.61
N GLY A 86 -11.64 -9.83 5.85
CA GLY A 86 -13.05 -10.16 5.86
C GLY A 86 -13.83 -9.67 7.07
N GLU A 87 -13.18 -9.04 8.02
CA GLU A 87 -13.82 -8.56 9.23
C GLU A 87 -14.18 -7.09 9.12
N GLU A 88 -15.42 -6.76 9.42
CA GLU A 88 -15.88 -5.38 9.34
C GLU A 88 -15.13 -4.47 10.32
N GLU A 89 -14.82 -4.98 11.52
CA GLU A 89 -14.07 -4.24 12.50
C GLU A 89 -12.68 -3.84 11.98
N ASP A 90 -12.04 -4.75 11.25
CA ASP A 90 -10.72 -4.47 10.67
C ASP A 90 -10.81 -3.39 9.60
N ARG A 91 -11.88 -3.38 8.82
CA ARG A 91 -12.10 -2.36 7.81
C ARG A 91 -12.29 -0.99 8.44
N VAL A 92 -13.15 -0.91 9.47
CA VAL A 92 -13.39 0.33 10.20
C VAL A 92 -12.08 0.83 10.81
N ARG A 93 -11.33 -0.06 11.45
CA ARG A 93 -10.05 0.30 12.06
C ARG A 93 -9.05 0.83 11.03
N GLY A 94 -8.96 0.20 9.87
CA GLY A 94 -8.07 0.65 8.81
C GLY A 94 -8.42 2.06 8.33
N LEU A 95 -9.71 2.33 8.14
CA LEU A 95 -10.17 3.65 7.72
C LEU A 95 -9.94 4.69 8.81
N GLU A 96 -10.14 4.34 10.08
CA GLU A 96 -9.90 5.24 11.20
C GLU A 96 -8.45 5.69 11.32
N VAL A 97 -7.49 4.80 11.01
CA VAL A 97 -6.08 5.17 11.10
C VAL A 97 -5.56 5.85 9.84
N GLY A 98 -6.36 5.95 8.80
CA GLY A 98 -6.04 6.78 7.65
C GLY A 98 -6.03 6.12 6.28
N ALA A 99 -6.46 4.87 6.15
CA ALA A 99 -6.65 4.29 4.83
C ALA A 99 -7.81 4.98 4.13
N ASP A 100 -7.67 5.23 2.84
CA ASP A 100 -8.68 5.97 2.08
C ASP A 100 -9.77 5.06 1.54
N ASP A 101 -9.46 3.79 1.34
CA ASP A 101 -10.45 2.84 0.82
C ASP A 101 -9.95 1.39 0.98
N TYR A 102 -10.84 0.45 0.64
CA TYR A 102 -10.58 -0.99 0.63
C TYR A 102 -10.96 -1.58 -0.71
N ILE A 103 -10.27 -2.60 -1.07
CA ILE A 103 -10.63 -3.42 -2.22
C ILE A 103 -11.26 -4.72 -1.75
#